data_b973f6bf4723530f76e6265623bd4de5
#
_entry.id   b973f6bf4723530f76e6265623bd4de5
#
_cell.length_a   1.000
_cell.length_b   1.000
_cell.length_c   1.000
_cell.angle_alpha   90.00
_cell.angle_beta   90.00
_cell.angle_gamma   90.00
#
_symmetry.space_group_name_H-M   'P 1'
#
loop_
_entity.id
_entity.type
_entity.pdbx_description
1 polymer ?
#
loop_
_entity_poly.entity_id
_entity_poly.type
_entity_poly.pdbx_seq_one_letter_code
_entity_poly.pdbx_strand_id
1 'polypeptide(L)'
;MRKTNWMNGLLLVFAIGLTSCYAQNKNEMKDVKVKKTEAEWKEVLTPQQFYVLRESGTERPHTGEYDLHFEDGVYSCAGCDAELFKSDDKFDAHCGWPSFDKAIENDAVVEIVDKTHGMVRTEIRCANCGGHLGHVFNDGPTDTGLRYCINSASLGFDSEDEGDTKAKE
;
A
#
# COMPACT_ATOMS: atom_id res chain seq x y z
N MET A 1 34.64 -78.70 2.04
CA MET A 1 33.39 -78.14 1.46
C MET A 1 32.84 -77.19 2.42
N ARG A 2 33.03 -75.82 2.19
CA ARG A 2 32.44 -74.79 2.96
C ARG A 2 31.86 -73.75 1.94
N LYS A 3 30.54 -73.61 1.92
CA LYS A 3 29.81 -72.63 1.09
C LYS A 3 29.80 -71.31 1.81
N THR A 4 30.35 -70.26 1.21
CA THR A 4 30.25 -68.92 1.68
C THR A 4 29.08 -68.25 1.02
N ASN A 5 28.03 -67.89 1.81
CA ASN A 5 26.92 -67.12 1.38
C ASN A 5 27.30 -65.58 1.36
N TRP A 6 27.22 -65.02 0.20
CA TRP A 6 27.40 -63.57 0.02
C TRP A 6 26.03 -62.91 0.13
N MET A 7 25.82 -62.22 1.25
CA MET A 7 24.63 -61.35 1.44
C MET A 7 24.85 -60.03 0.72
N ASN A 8 24.04 -59.78 -0.30
CA ASN A 8 23.92 -58.46 -0.95
C ASN A 8 23.24 -57.47 -0.01
N GLY A 9 24.02 -56.57 0.54
CA GLY A 9 23.49 -55.40 1.26
C GLY A 9 22.97 -54.35 0.29
N LEU A 10 21.67 -54.21 0.22
CA LEU A 10 21.01 -53.16 -0.54
C LEU A 10 21.06 -51.82 0.25
N LEU A 11 21.96 -50.92 -0.14
CA LEU A 11 22.05 -49.58 0.41
C LEU A 11 20.88 -48.76 -0.13
N LEU A 12 19.83 -48.59 0.67
CA LEU A 12 18.76 -47.63 0.44
C LEU A 12 19.27 -46.22 0.79
N VAL A 13 19.63 -45.45 -0.25
CA VAL A 13 19.92 -44.01 -0.11
C VAL A 13 18.61 -43.30 0.04
N PHE A 14 18.25 -42.91 1.27
CA PHE A 14 17.16 -41.99 1.55
C PHE A 14 17.60 -40.59 1.13
N ALA A 15 17.21 -40.16 -0.06
CA ALA A 15 17.28 -38.76 -0.46
C ALA A 15 16.22 -37.96 0.32
N ILE A 16 16.63 -37.38 1.45
CA ILE A 16 15.80 -36.39 2.17
C ILE A 16 15.77 -35.11 1.31
N GLY A 17 14.74 -34.99 0.49
CA GLY A 17 14.44 -33.77 -0.21
C GLY A 17 14.08 -32.67 0.81
N LEU A 18 15.01 -31.77 1.09
CA LEU A 18 14.75 -30.51 1.78
C LEU A 18 13.91 -29.65 0.86
N THR A 19 12.59 -29.87 0.86
CA THR A 19 11.64 -28.88 0.38
C THR A 19 11.68 -27.73 1.36
N SER A 20 12.55 -26.74 1.08
CA SER A 20 12.53 -25.45 1.72
C SER A 20 11.16 -24.83 1.43
N CYS A 21 10.23 -24.99 2.38
CA CYS A 21 9.03 -24.17 2.43
C CYS A 21 9.47 -22.72 2.70
N TYR A 22 9.80 -21.99 1.65
CA TYR A 22 9.71 -20.55 1.69
C TYR A 22 8.21 -20.23 1.89
N ALA A 23 7.80 -20.14 3.15
CA ALA A 23 6.57 -19.48 3.50
C ALA A 23 6.77 -18.01 3.12
N GLN A 24 6.43 -17.68 1.88
CA GLN A 24 6.15 -16.31 1.48
C GLN A 24 5.00 -15.86 2.35
N ASN A 25 5.32 -15.02 3.34
CA ASN A 25 4.31 -14.31 4.11
C ASN A 25 3.74 -13.23 3.18
N LYS A 26 2.92 -13.68 2.22
CA LYS A 26 2.05 -12.83 1.45
C LYS A 26 0.93 -12.43 2.40
N ASN A 27 1.07 -11.27 3.03
CA ASN A 27 -0.09 -10.44 3.36
C ASN A 27 -0.67 -9.99 2.02
N GLU A 28 -1.22 -10.95 1.27
CA GLU A 28 -1.94 -10.66 0.04
C GLU A 28 -3.18 -9.89 0.47
N MET A 29 -3.30 -8.69 -0.06
CA MET A 29 -4.58 -8.01 -0.10
C MET A 29 -5.56 -8.92 -0.82
N LYS A 30 -6.32 -9.68 -0.02
CA LYS A 30 -7.36 -10.56 -0.54
C LYS A 30 -8.47 -9.65 -1.05
N ASP A 31 -8.76 -9.76 -2.34
CA ASP A 31 -9.94 -9.22 -3.01
C ASP A 31 -10.01 -7.70 -3.19
N VAL A 32 -9.01 -7.10 -3.87
CA VAL A 32 -9.20 -5.76 -4.45
C VAL A 32 -10.33 -5.79 -5.48
N LYS A 33 -11.19 -4.77 -5.44
CA LYS A 33 -12.34 -4.64 -6.36
C LYS A 33 -11.90 -4.21 -7.76
N VAL A 34 -10.92 -3.30 -7.84
CA VAL A 34 -10.36 -2.81 -9.12
C VAL A 34 -9.08 -3.57 -9.44
N LYS A 35 -9.14 -4.37 -10.50
CA LYS A 35 -8.01 -5.16 -11.01
C LYS A 35 -7.69 -4.74 -12.43
N LYS A 36 -6.49 -4.25 -12.65
CA LYS A 36 -5.92 -3.91 -13.96
C LYS A 36 -4.56 -4.58 -14.10
N THR A 37 -4.18 -4.91 -15.32
CA THR A 37 -2.81 -5.33 -15.64
C THR A 37 -1.84 -4.15 -15.48
N GLU A 38 -0.56 -4.43 -15.41
CA GLU A 38 0.47 -3.39 -15.35
C GLU A 38 0.42 -2.45 -16.58
N ALA A 39 0.12 -2.99 -17.76
CA ALA A 39 -0.03 -2.20 -18.98
C ALA A 39 -1.21 -1.23 -18.89
N GLU A 40 -2.38 -1.72 -18.45
CA GLU A 40 -3.58 -0.89 -18.26
C GLU A 40 -3.36 0.20 -17.18
N TRP A 41 -2.60 -0.09 -16.12
CA TRP A 41 -2.24 0.92 -15.13
C TRP A 41 -1.34 2.01 -15.74
N LYS A 42 -0.38 1.66 -16.60
CA LYS A 42 0.49 2.62 -17.29
C LYS A 42 -0.26 3.50 -18.30
N GLU A 43 -1.39 3.05 -18.82
CA GLU A 43 -2.24 3.84 -19.72
C GLU A 43 -3.04 4.93 -19.00
N VAL A 44 -3.43 4.68 -17.73
CA VAL A 44 -4.32 5.59 -16.97
C VAL A 44 -3.58 6.43 -15.93
N LEU A 45 -2.38 6.06 -15.54
CA LEU A 45 -1.57 6.75 -14.53
C LEU A 45 -0.45 7.54 -15.18
N THR A 46 -0.14 8.71 -14.63
CA THR A 46 1.11 9.39 -14.97
C THR A 46 2.31 8.55 -14.53
N PRO A 47 3.51 8.75 -15.09
CA PRO A 47 4.70 8.02 -14.66
C PRO A 47 4.97 8.10 -13.15
N GLN A 48 4.72 9.26 -12.52
CA GLN A 48 4.92 9.44 -11.09
C GLN A 48 3.85 8.71 -10.26
N GLN A 49 2.59 8.78 -10.67
CA GLN A 49 1.51 8.02 -10.03
C GLN A 49 1.76 6.51 -10.14
N PHE A 50 2.19 6.03 -11.30
CA PHE A 50 2.52 4.63 -11.49
C PHE A 50 3.69 4.20 -10.58
N TYR A 51 4.77 4.99 -10.52
CA TYR A 51 5.91 4.75 -9.64
C TYR A 51 5.48 4.63 -8.17
N VAL A 52 4.61 5.53 -7.69
CA VAL A 52 4.13 5.52 -6.31
C VAL A 52 3.13 4.38 -6.09
N LEU A 53 2.03 4.35 -6.85
CA LEU A 53 0.91 3.44 -6.59
C LEU A 53 1.23 1.97 -6.90
N ARG A 54 2.07 1.68 -7.90
CA ARG A 54 2.29 0.30 -8.40
C ARG A 54 3.67 -0.25 -8.10
N GLU A 55 4.68 0.60 -8.01
CA GLU A 55 6.06 0.20 -7.69
C GLU A 55 6.44 0.48 -6.22
N SER A 56 5.47 0.95 -5.40
CA SER A 56 5.67 1.32 -3.99
C SER A 56 6.77 2.38 -3.81
N GLY A 57 6.87 3.29 -4.77
CA GLY A 57 7.80 4.41 -4.71
C GLY A 57 7.37 5.49 -3.71
N THR A 58 8.27 6.41 -3.43
CA THR A 58 8.00 7.60 -2.61
C THR A 58 8.40 8.84 -3.40
N GLU A 59 7.52 9.82 -3.49
CA GLU A 59 7.83 11.12 -4.09
C GLU A 59 8.82 11.91 -3.21
N ARG A 60 9.47 12.91 -3.79
CA ARG A 60 10.39 13.76 -3.02
C ARG A 60 9.60 14.63 -2.03
N PRO A 61 10.11 14.85 -0.80
CA PRO A 61 9.43 15.70 0.18
C PRO A 61 9.27 17.13 -0.35
N HIS A 62 8.19 17.79 0.01
CA HIS A 62 7.84 19.18 -0.35
C HIS A 62 7.69 19.43 -1.87
N THR A 63 7.42 18.40 -2.65
CA THR A 63 7.19 18.55 -4.11
C THR A 63 5.78 18.16 -4.53
N GLY A 64 5.03 17.54 -3.62
CA GLY A 64 3.68 17.07 -3.91
C GLY A 64 2.67 18.20 -3.82
N GLU A 65 1.66 18.18 -4.69
CA GLU A 65 0.60 19.17 -4.79
C GLU A 65 -0.17 19.33 -3.48
N TYR A 66 -0.41 18.22 -2.77
CA TYR A 66 -1.26 18.20 -1.60
C TYR A 66 -0.52 18.31 -0.26
N ASP A 67 0.80 18.55 -0.23
CA ASP A 67 1.57 18.73 1.02
C ASP A 67 0.95 19.84 1.89
N LEU A 68 0.88 21.06 1.36
CA LEU A 68 0.31 22.23 2.05
C LEU A 68 -1.06 22.67 1.46
N HIS A 69 -1.83 21.74 0.93
CA HIS A 69 -3.17 21.98 0.40
C HIS A 69 -4.20 21.73 1.52
N PHE A 70 -4.99 22.74 1.89
CA PHE A 70 -5.96 22.70 2.99
C PHE A 70 -7.34 23.24 2.55
N GLU A 71 -7.72 23.05 1.31
CA GLU A 71 -9.08 23.30 0.84
C GLU A 71 -10.03 22.23 1.38
N ASP A 72 -11.31 22.63 1.62
CA ASP A 72 -12.34 21.71 2.10
C ASP A 72 -12.74 20.73 1.00
N GLY A 73 -12.68 19.45 1.30
CA GLY A 73 -12.99 18.40 0.32
C GLY A 73 -12.52 17.02 0.71
N VAL A 74 -12.54 16.13 -0.27
CA VAL A 74 -12.20 14.71 -0.11
C VAL A 74 -10.99 14.36 -0.96
N TYR A 75 -10.04 13.65 -0.34
CA TYR A 75 -8.90 13.07 -1.02
C TYR A 75 -9.22 11.64 -1.44
N SER A 76 -9.17 11.38 -2.74
CA SER A 76 -9.45 10.09 -3.36
C SER A 76 -8.17 9.39 -3.82
N CYS A 77 -8.25 8.10 -4.14
CA CYS A 77 -7.14 7.35 -4.73
C CYS A 77 -6.95 7.75 -6.21
N ALA A 78 -5.79 8.26 -6.58
CA ALA A 78 -5.49 8.64 -7.97
C ALA A 78 -5.57 7.46 -8.98
N GLY A 79 -5.62 6.21 -8.50
CA GLY A 79 -5.72 5.05 -9.37
C GLY A 79 -7.15 4.54 -9.59
N CYS A 80 -8.08 4.76 -8.65
CA CYS A 80 -9.40 4.14 -8.71
C CYS A 80 -10.54 4.99 -8.14
N ASP A 81 -10.28 6.25 -7.83
CA ASP A 81 -11.23 7.26 -7.35
C ASP A 81 -11.99 6.88 -6.06
N ALA A 82 -11.48 5.88 -5.30
CA ALA A 82 -12.04 5.55 -3.99
C ALA A 82 -11.69 6.66 -2.98
N GLU A 83 -12.67 7.15 -2.25
CA GLU A 83 -12.47 8.13 -1.19
C GLU A 83 -11.60 7.54 -0.08
N LEU A 84 -10.59 8.30 0.38
CA LEU A 84 -9.58 7.84 1.33
C LEU A 84 -9.51 8.68 2.59
N PHE A 85 -9.49 10.01 2.45
CA PHE A 85 -9.30 10.96 3.57
C PHE A 85 -10.15 12.21 3.36
N LYS A 86 -10.46 12.91 4.46
CA LYS A 86 -11.12 14.23 4.44
C LYS A 86 -10.13 15.33 4.78
N SER A 87 -10.39 16.52 4.28
CA SER A 87 -9.65 17.74 4.63
C SER A 87 -9.66 18.02 6.13
N ASP A 88 -10.79 17.76 6.81
CA ASP A 88 -10.95 17.95 8.26
C ASP A 88 -9.97 17.13 9.10
N ASP A 89 -9.50 16.01 8.57
CA ASP A 89 -8.58 15.09 9.25
C ASP A 89 -7.11 15.37 8.87
N LYS A 90 -6.87 16.39 8.01
CA LYS A 90 -5.55 16.76 7.53
C LYS A 90 -4.86 17.76 8.47
N PHE A 91 -3.58 17.59 8.68
CA PHE A 91 -2.75 18.51 9.45
C PHE A 91 -1.36 18.68 8.82
N ASP A 92 -0.70 19.82 9.13
CA ASP A 92 0.68 20.04 8.72
C ASP A 92 1.65 19.36 9.69
N ALA A 93 2.24 18.26 9.25
CA ALA A 93 3.26 17.53 9.99
C ALA A 93 4.68 18.04 9.73
N HIS A 94 4.86 19.07 8.88
CA HIS A 94 6.16 19.60 8.44
C HIS A 94 7.12 18.53 7.89
N CYS A 95 6.60 17.40 7.41
CA CYS A 95 7.40 16.28 6.91
C CYS A 95 7.60 16.29 5.39
N GLY A 96 6.84 17.13 4.68
CA GLY A 96 6.91 17.28 3.22
C GLY A 96 5.96 16.37 2.44
N TRP A 97 4.99 15.77 3.12
CA TRP A 97 3.91 14.95 2.54
C TRP A 97 2.58 15.24 3.23
N PRO A 98 1.44 15.11 2.51
CA PRO A 98 0.12 15.18 3.11
C PRO A 98 0.01 14.25 4.32
N SER A 99 -0.48 14.77 5.44
CA SER A 99 -0.61 14.02 6.68
C SER A 99 -2.02 14.10 7.23
N PHE A 100 -2.58 12.93 7.59
CA PHE A 100 -3.95 12.80 8.11
C PHE A 100 -3.94 12.02 9.40
N ASP A 101 -4.93 12.25 10.27
CA ASP A 101 -5.03 11.56 11.56
C ASP A 101 -5.86 10.27 11.50
N LYS A 102 -6.69 10.11 10.47
CA LYS A 102 -7.48 8.90 10.20
C LYS A 102 -7.89 8.81 8.73
N ALA A 103 -8.27 7.62 8.28
CA ALA A 103 -8.95 7.39 7.02
C ALA A 103 -10.44 7.75 7.13
N ILE A 104 -11.09 8.02 5.98
CA ILE A 104 -12.51 8.40 5.90
C ILE A 104 -13.43 7.32 6.50
N GLU A 105 -13.11 6.05 6.25
CA GLU A 105 -13.76 4.86 6.80
C GLU A 105 -12.68 3.84 7.17
N ASN A 106 -12.97 2.98 8.15
CA ASN A 106 -12.01 1.98 8.65
C ASN A 106 -11.53 0.97 7.58
N ASP A 107 -12.31 0.78 6.52
CA ASP A 107 -11.99 -0.14 5.42
C ASP A 107 -11.58 0.56 4.11
N ALA A 108 -11.39 1.89 4.11
CA ALA A 108 -10.90 2.63 2.95
C ALA A 108 -9.44 2.29 2.63
N VAL A 109 -8.67 1.94 3.64
CA VAL A 109 -7.24 1.60 3.52
C VAL A 109 -6.92 0.26 4.19
N VAL A 110 -5.81 -0.36 3.76
CA VAL A 110 -5.28 -1.59 4.36
C VAL A 110 -3.88 -1.33 4.87
N GLU A 111 -3.62 -1.82 6.10
CA GLU A 111 -2.33 -1.76 6.75
C GLU A 111 -1.52 -3.04 6.52
N ILE A 112 -0.28 -2.90 6.05
CA ILE A 112 0.61 -4.02 5.76
C ILE A 112 1.97 -3.77 6.42
N VAL A 113 2.53 -4.79 7.07
CA VAL A 113 3.88 -4.68 7.64
C VAL A 113 4.91 -4.60 6.53
N ASP A 114 5.60 -3.47 6.43
CA ASP A 114 6.72 -3.22 5.53
C ASP A 114 8.05 -3.44 6.26
N LYS A 115 8.87 -4.36 5.73
CA LYS A 115 10.22 -4.67 6.25
C LYS A 115 11.33 -4.32 5.27
N THR A 116 11.04 -3.49 4.28
CA THR A 116 12.01 -3.07 3.27
C THR A 116 13.01 -2.03 3.84
N HIS A 117 14.12 -1.84 3.15
CA HIS A 117 15.16 -0.86 3.50
C HIS A 117 15.73 -0.99 4.92
N GLY A 118 15.65 -2.17 5.56
CA GLY A 118 16.15 -2.40 6.92
C GLY A 118 15.30 -1.75 8.03
N MET A 119 14.12 -1.25 7.70
CA MET A 119 13.15 -0.67 8.63
C MET A 119 11.96 -1.60 8.84
N VAL A 120 11.22 -1.39 9.94
CA VAL A 120 9.91 -2.01 10.15
C VAL A 120 8.89 -0.90 10.27
N ARG A 121 7.98 -0.80 9.30
CA ARG A 121 6.96 0.24 9.22
C ARG A 121 5.60 -0.39 8.91
N THR A 122 4.54 0.38 9.02
CA THR A 122 3.20 0.01 8.56
C THR A 122 2.91 0.75 7.26
N GLU A 123 2.90 0.02 6.15
CA GLU A 123 2.52 0.52 4.84
C GLU A 123 1.01 0.67 4.75
N ILE A 124 0.55 1.77 4.11
CA ILE A 124 -0.85 2.04 3.82
C ILE A 124 -1.10 1.85 2.33
N ARG A 125 -2.12 1.03 2.02
CA ARG A 125 -2.58 0.79 0.65
C ARG A 125 -4.07 1.08 0.50
N CYS A 126 -4.49 1.50 -0.68
CA CYS A 126 -5.90 1.63 -1.03
C CYS A 126 -6.59 0.25 -0.97
N ALA A 127 -7.65 0.11 -0.18
CA ALA A 127 -8.38 -1.15 -0.05
C ALA A 127 -9.09 -1.55 -1.36
N ASN A 128 -9.41 -0.58 -2.21
CA ASN A 128 -10.16 -0.79 -3.45
C ASN A 128 -9.30 -1.33 -4.61
N CYS A 129 -8.06 -0.82 -4.79
CA CYS A 129 -7.20 -1.20 -5.94
C CYS A 129 -5.81 -1.75 -5.52
N GLY A 130 -5.45 -1.71 -4.24
CA GLY A 130 -4.16 -2.18 -3.76
C GLY A 130 -2.99 -1.23 -4.01
N GLY A 131 -3.25 -0.02 -4.49
CA GLY A 131 -2.21 0.98 -4.72
C GLY A 131 -1.51 1.39 -3.43
N HIS A 132 -0.19 1.49 -3.47
CA HIS A 132 0.59 2.04 -2.36
C HIS A 132 0.27 3.52 -2.17
N LEU A 133 -0.05 3.92 -0.93
CA LEU A 133 -0.36 5.30 -0.59
C LEU A 133 0.77 5.97 0.18
N GLY A 134 1.33 5.28 1.16
CA GLY A 134 2.33 5.78 2.08
C GLY A 134 2.49 4.87 3.29
N HIS A 135 2.70 5.47 4.47
CA HIS A 135 2.87 4.75 5.73
C HIS A 135 2.13 5.45 6.87
N VAL A 136 1.77 4.70 7.89
CA VAL A 136 1.23 5.26 9.15
C VAL A 136 2.26 5.16 10.26
N PHE A 137 2.30 6.21 11.10
CA PHE A 137 3.19 6.38 12.25
C PHE A 137 2.39 6.69 13.51
N ASN A 138 2.96 6.42 14.69
CA ASN A 138 2.36 6.69 16.00
C ASN A 138 2.90 8.00 16.61
N ASP A 139 3.07 9.01 15.79
CA ASP A 139 3.63 10.32 16.18
C ASP A 139 2.70 11.48 15.75
N GLY A 140 1.42 11.20 15.55
CA GLY A 140 0.41 12.21 15.23
C GLY A 140 0.09 13.12 16.41
N PRO A 141 -0.27 14.39 16.15
CA PRO A 141 -0.53 15.40 17.19
C PRO A 141 -1.96 15.37 17.74
N THR A 142 -2.83 14.54 17.19
CA THR A 142 -4.26 14.47 17.54
C THR A 142 -4.54 13.37 18.58
N ASP A 143 -5.79 13.26 19.02
CA ASP A 143 -6.23 12.24 19.99
C ASP A 143 -6.04 10.80 19.49
N THR A 144 -6.00 10.60 18.16
CA THR A 144 -5.70 9.28 17.58
C THR A 144 -4.25 8.87 17.80
N GLY A 145 -3.34 9.84 17.95
CA GLY A 145 -1.90 9.63 18.00
C GLY A 145 -1.32 9.11 16.68
N LEU A 146 -2.13 9.01 15.62
CA LEU A 146 -1.73 8.48 14.33
C LEU A 146 -1.38 9.61 13.35
N ARG A 147 -0.43 9.32 12.46
CA ARG A 147 -0.09 10.14 11.31
C ARG A 147 0.00 9.27 10.06
N TYR A 148 -1.01 9.34 9.22
CA TYR A 148 -1.01 8.77 7.88
C TYR A 148 -0.21 9.71 6.97
N CYS A 149 1.02 9.36 6.66
CA CYS A 149 1.92 10.12 5.78
C CYS A 149 1.79 9.58 4.36
N ILE A 150 1.12 10.32 3.50
CA ILE A 150 0.61 9.85 2.21
C ILE A 150 1.30 10.61 1.07
N ASN A 151 1.66 9.92 -0.01
CA ASN A 151 2.21 10.57 -1.20
C ASN A 151 1.12 11.38 -1.93
N SER A 152 1.37 12.63 -2.27
CA SER A 152 0.45 13.43 -3.10
C SER A 152 0.16 12.76 -4.43
N ALA A 153 1.17 12.15 -5.05
CA ALA A 153 1.02 11.45 -6.32
C ALA A 153 0.07 10.24 -6.26
N SER A 154 -0.25 9.74 -5.05
CA SER A 154 -1.24 8.67 -4.87
C SER A 154 -2.67 9.19 -4.68
N LEU A 155 -2.86 10.50 -4.61
CA LEU A 155 -4.13 11.16 -4.31
C LEU A 155 -4.68 11.93 -5.50
N GLY A 156 -6.00 12.02 -5.56
CA GLY A 156 -6.79 13.05 -6.22
C GLY A 156 -7.51 13.89 -5.16
N PHE A 157 -8.11 15.00 -5.54
CA PHE A 157 -8.87 15.88 -4.66
C PHE A 157 -10.16 16.33 -5.34
N ASP A 158 -11.26 16.21 -4.61
CA ASP A 158 -12.58 16.71 -5.00
C ASP A 158 -13.02 17.76 -3.97
N SER A 159 -13.18 19.02 -4.39
CA SER A 159 -13.64 20.11 -3.52
C SER A 159 -15.13 19.95 -3.19
N GLU A 160 -15.53 20.34 -1.98
CA GLU A 160 -16.96 20.31 -1.59
C GLU A 160 -17.83 21.20 -2.48
N ASP A 161 -17.29 22.31 -3.00
CA ASP A 161 -18.01 23.25 -3.86
C ASP A 161 -18.40 22.66 -5.23
N GLU A 162 -17.69 21.64 -5.74
CA GLU A 162 -18.02 20.97 -7.01
C GLU A 162 -19.07 19.86 -6.84
N GLY A 163 -19.26 19.33 -5.62
CA GLY A 163 -20.23 18.27 -5.32
C GLY A 163 -21.69 18.70 -5.51
N ASP A 164 -22.02 19.95 -5.22
CA ASP A 164 -23.38 20.49 -5.31
C ASP A 164 -23.86 20.73 -6.75
N THR A 165 -22.95 20.81 -7.71
CA THR A 165 -23.28 21.04 -9.13
C THR A 165 -23.62 19.75 -9.87
N LYS A 166 -23.06 18.60 -9.49
CA LYS A 166 -23.32 17.30 -10.14
C LYS A 166 -24.63 16.63 -9.72
N ALA A 167 -25.26 17.08 -8.63
CA ALA A 167 -26.52 16.53 -8.12
C ALA A 167 -27.78 17.20 -8.71
N LYS A 168 -27.64 18.15 -9.63
CA LYS A 168 -28.76 18.93 -10.22
C LYS A 168 -28.94 18.77 -11.72
N GLU A 169 -28.28 17.79 -12.38
CA GLU A 169 -28.54 17.44 -13.79
C GLU A 169 -29.27 16.11 -13.94
#